data_5fa3f828a67246e43eaa8b93c34d8322
#
_entry.id   5fa3f828a67246e43eaa8b93c34d8322
#
_cell.length_a   1.000
_cell.length_b   1.000
_cell.length_c   1.000
_cell.angle_alpha   90.00
_cell.angle_beta   90.00
_cell.angle_gamma   90.00
#
_symmetry.space_group_name_H-M   'P 1'
#
loop_
_entity.id
_entity.type
_entity.pdbx_description
1 polymer ?
#
loop_
_entity_poly.entity_id
_entity_poly.type
_entity_poly.pdbx_seq_one_letter_code
_entity_poly.pdbx_strand_id
1 'polypeptide(L)'
;NKNLIGKKINLEITASDDIDQLHKGNYPRDLPEDRRRISNFQLEIYDVLVENKTITKNFNNYFFKNGDSRDPEIAGIGGALVGSFYSILICLLLAFPVAVLASIYLEEFAPKNKITDFIEININNLAAVPSIVYGLLALQILLATIQLPRSTPLVAGITLALMTLPRIIIPCRASLKAVPPSIREGALAVGASKFQSVFHHVVPLALPGTLSGTIIGLAQALGETAPLILIGMVAFVVDIPSTPIDPSSSLPVQVYLWSESAERGFVEKTSATIMMLLSFLIV
;
A
#
# COMPACT_ATOMS: atom_id res chain seq x y z
N ASN A 1 -37.94 -10.16 -9.93
CA ASN A 1 -38.26 -11.39 -9.18
C ASN A 1 -39.79 -11.51 -9.09
N LYS A 2 -40.41 -12.34 -9.96
CA LYS A 2 -41.89 -12.51 -10.02
C LYS A 2 -42.51 -12.95 -8.69
N ASN A 3 -41.76 -13.54 -7.80
CA ASN A 3 -42.17 -14.05 -6.48
C ASN A 3 -42.37 -12.96 -5.41
N LEU A 4 -42.03 -11.71 -5.72
CA LEU A 4 -42.10 -10.57 -4.79
C LEU A 4 -43.31 -9.65 -5.08
N ILE A 5 -44.02 -9.88 -6.21
CA ILE A 5 -45.18 -9.08 -6.59
C ILE A 5 -46.30 -9.34 -5.57
N GLY A 6 -46.79 -8.27 -4.92
CA GLY A 6 -47.87 -8.31 -3.93
C GLY A 6 -47.42 -8.64 -2.48
N LYS A 7 -46.11 -8.78 -2.22
CA LYS A 7 -45.59 -8.94 -0.85
C LYS A 7 -45.04 -7.61 -0.31
N LYS A 8 -45.34 -7.29 0.94
CA LYS A 8 -44.67 -6.21 1.65
C LYS A 8 -43.26 -6.70 2.06
N ILE A 9 -42.23 -6.02 1.62
CA ILE A 9 -40.85 -6.34 1.91
C ILE A 9 -40.26 -5.13 2.57
N ASN A 10 -39.54 -5.32 3.69
CA ASN A 10 -38.66 -4.30 4.27
C ASN A 10 -37.35 -4.36 3.53
N LEU A 11 -36.99 -3.29 2.83
CA LEU A 11 -35.72 -3.11 2.17
C LEU A 11 -34.90 -2.09 2.97
N GLU A 12 -33.72 -2.48 3.39
CA GLU A 12 -32.73 -1.54 3.88
C GLU A 12 -32.01 -0.92 2.69
N ILE A 13 -32.08 0.39 2.58
CA ILE A 13 -31.44 1.18 1.53
C ILE A 13 -30.40 2.07 2.18
N THR A 14 -29.20 2.09 1.61
CA THR A 14 -28.13 3.00 2.05
C THR A 14 -28.55 4.45 1.79
N ALA A 15 -28.46 5.29 2.82
CA ALA A 15 -28.72 6.72 2.66
C ALA A 15 -27.63 7.37 1.79
N SER A 16 -27.99 8.42 1.05
CA SER A 16 -27.02 9.22 0.30
C SER A 16 -26.07 9.94 1.26
N ASP A 17 -24.87 10.30 0.74
CA ASP A 17 -23.88 11.05 1.52
C ASP A 17 -24.44 12.30 2.20
N ASP A 18 -25.21 13.10 1.47
CA ASP A 18 -25.82 14.32 2.01
C ASP A 18 -26.75 14.04 3.21
N ILE A 19 -27.50 12.94 3.18
CA ILE A 19 -28.38 12.52 4.29
C ILE A 19 -27.57 11.97 5.46
N ASP A 20 -26.49 11.23 5.19
CA ASP A 20 -25.56 10.73 6.22
C ASP A 20 -24.86 11.89 6.92
N GLN A 21 -24.35 12.87 6.17
CA GLN A 21 -23.72 14.09 6.71
C GLN A 21 -24.72 14.94 7.51
N LEU A 22 -25.99 15.00 7.06
CA LEU A 22 -27.07 15.67 7.80
C LEU A 22 -27.32 14.95 9.13
N HIS A 23 -27.39 13.63 9.11
CA HIS A 23 -27.62 12.80 10.31
C HIS A 23 -26.47 12.92 11.34
N LYS A 24 -25.24 13.09 10.87
CA LYS A 24 -24.06 13.32 11.69
C LYS A 24 -23.92 14.74 12.21
N GLY A 25 -24.77 15.67 11.75
CA GLY A 25 -24.73 17.09 12.14
C GLY A 25 -23.62 17.88 11.43
N ASN A 26 -22.99 17.33 10.41
CA ASN A 26 -21.95 17.99 9.61
C ASN A 26 -22.55 18.87 8.49
N TYR A 27 -23.88 18.83 8.31
CA TYR A 27 -24.57 19.57 7.29
C TYR A 27 -25.33 20.76 7.88
N PRO A 28 -25.07 22.02 7.46
CA PRO A 28 -25.72 23.20 8.01
C PRO A 28 -27.17 23.26 7.56
N ARG A 29 -28.10 23.19 8.52
CA ARG A 29 -29.56 23.31 8.26
C ARG A 29 -30.02 24.76 8.03
N ASP A 30 -29.26 25.72 8.56
CA ASP A 30 -29.64 27.15 8.61
C ASP A 30 -29.38 27.90 7.30
N LEU A 31 -28.74 27.26 6.32
CA LEU A 31 -28.48 27.87 5.03
C LEU A 31 -29.75 27.98 4.19
N PRO A 32 -29.93 29.04 3.38
CA PRO A 32 -30.98 29.12 2.38
C PRO A 32 -30.94 27.93 1.41
N GLU A 33 -32.10 27.55 0.89
CA GLU A 33 -32.27 26.36 0.02
C GLU A 33 -31.36 26.40 -1.24
N ASP A 34 -31.15 27.60 -1.79
CA ASP A 34 -30.30 27.86 -2.96
C ASP A 34 -28.79 27.60 -2.69
N ARG A 35 -28.42 27.51 -1.41
CA ARG A 35 -27.03 27.23 -0.97
C ARG A 35 -26.86 25.84 -0.34
N ARG A 36 -27.90 25.00 -0.44
CA ARG A 36 -27.90 23.62 0.09
C ARG A 36 -28.05 22.62 -1.04
N ARG A 37 -27.46 21.43 -0.90
CA ARG A 37 -27.72 20.29 -1.79
C ARG A 37 -29.03 19.58 -1.48
N ILE A 38 -29.53 19.73 -0.25
CA ILE A 38 -30.80 19.14 0.21
C ILE A 38 -31.89 20.21 0.16
N SER A 39 -33.01 19.92 -0.50
CA SER A 39 -34.18 20.80 -0.55
C SER A 39 -34.94 20.81 0.78
N ASN A 40 -35.78 21.84 0.99
CA ASN A 40 -36.67 21.92 2.16
C ASN A 40 -37.59 20.70 2.26
N PHE A 41 -38.12 20.23 1.13
CA PHE A 41 -38.96 19.04 1.06
C PHE A 41 -38.19 17.76 1.52
N GLN A 42 -36.93 17.60 1.13
CA GLN A 42 -36.09 16.48 1.57
C GLN A 42 -35.80 16.54 3.06
N LEU A 43 -35.60 17.74 3.64
CA LEU A 43 -35.43 17.90 5.08
C LEU A 43 -36.69 17.50 5.84
N GLU A 44 -37.85 17.87 5.36
CA GLU A 44 -39.14 17.51 5.99
C GLU A 44 -39.33 15.98 5.98
N ILE A 45 -39.07 15.33 4.84
CA ILE A 45 -39.09 13.85 4.75
C ILE A 45 -38.08 13.23 5.73
N TYR A 46 -36.85 13.77 5.79
CA TYR A 46 -35.84 13.28 6.71
C TYR A 46 -36.31 13.36 8.16
N ASP A 47 -36.88 14.49 8.59
CA ASP A 47 -37.37 14.66 9.96
C ASP A 47 -38.47 13.66 10.30
N VAL A 48 -39.42 13.41 9.38
CA VAL A 48 -40.46 12.38 9.52
C VAL A 48 -39.84 10.98 9.64
N LEU A 49 -38.80 10.65 8.88
CA LEU A 49 -38.11 9.34 8.94
C LEU A 49 -37.36 9.16 10.25
N VAL A 50 -36.77 10.23 10.79
CA VAL A 50 -36.09 10.22 12.10
C VAL A 50 -37.12 10.01 13.22
N GLU A 51 -38.24 10.76 13.22
CA GLU A 51 -39.30 10.62 14.21
C GLU A 51 -39.88 9.19 14.23
N ASN A 52 -40.07 8.60 13.05
CA ASN A 52 -40.58 7.23 12.90
C ASN A 52 -39.50 6.16 13.21
N LYS A 53 -38.28 6.53 13.60
CA LYS A 53 -37.14 5.61 13.85
C LYS A 53 -36.87 4.68 12.66
N THR A 54 -37.11 5.14 11.45
CA THR A 54 -36.87 4.37 10.21
C THR A 54 -35.39 4.43 9.82
N ILE A 55 -34.66 5.47 10.25
CA ILE A 55 -33.21 5.61 10.01
C ILE A 55 -32.45 4.86 11.10
N THR A 56 -31.66 3.89 10.72
CA THR A 56 -30.81 3.09 11.60
C THR A 56 -29.35 3.24 11.28
N LYS A 57 -28.48 3.26 12.30
CA LYS A 57 -27.03 3.25 12.12
C LYS A 57 -26.52 1.82 12.03
N ASN A 58 -25.97 1.46 10.89
CA ASN A 58 -25.38 0.16 10.68
C ASN A 58 -23.86 0.28 10.46
N PHE A 59 -23.11 -0.77 10.80
CA PHE A 59 -21.69 -0.83 10.49
C PHE A 59 -21.49 -0.86 8.96
N ASN A 60 -20.60 0.02 8.46
CA ASN A 60 -20.37 0.14 7.02
C ASN A 60 -19.52 -1.02 6.49
N ASN A 61 -20.15 -2.16 6.21
CA ASN A 61 -19.50 -3.32 5.62
C ASN A 61 -18.99 -3.08 4.19
N TYR A 62 -19.60 -2.13 3.46
CA TYR A 62 -19.20 -1.79 2.10
C TYR A 62 -17.78 -1.24 2.07
N PHE A 63 -17.37 -0.52 3.11
CA PHE A 63 -16.02 0.03 3.24
C PHE A 63 -14.92 -1.03 3.06
N PHE A 64 -15.11 -2.23 3.58
CA PHE A 64 -14.12 -3.30 3.47
C PHE A 64 -14.31 -4.22 2.26
N LYS A 65 -15.55 -4.36 1.77
CA LYS A 65 -15.91 -5.39 0.79
C LYS A 65 -16.03 -4.85 -0.63
N ASN A 66 -16.23 -3.55 -0.80
CA ASN A 66 -16.39 -2.95 -2.12
C ASN A 66 -15.04 -2.42 -2.63
N GLY A 67 -14.96 -2.28 -3.96
CA GLY A 67 -13.94 -1.47 -4.61
C GLY A 67 -14.28 0.01 -4.54
N ASP A 68 -13.61 0.81 -5.38
CA ASP A 68 -13.86 2.25 -5.44
C ASP A 68 -15.22 2.57 -6.05
N SER A 69 -15.82 3.68 -5.65
CA SER A 69 -17.06 4.19 -6.19
C SER A 69 -17.05 5.72 -6.20
N ARG A 70 -17.85 6.32 -7.08
CA ARG A 70 -18.07 7.77 -7.08
C ARG A 70 -18.99 8.21 -5.95
N ASP A 71 -19.82 7.28 -5.47
CA ASP A 71 -20.77 7.51 -4.40
C ASP A 71 -20.13 7.12 -3.06
N PRO A 72 -19.87 8.08 -2.16
CA PRO A 72 -19.19 7.81 -0.89
C PRO A 72 -19.85 6.70 -0.07
N GLU A 73 -21.16 6.60 -0.07
CA GLU A 73 -21.91 5.64 0.73
C GLU A 73 -21.59 4.17 0.41
N ILE A 74 -21.26 3.87 -0.86
CA ILE A 74 -20.94 2.50 -1.31
C ILE A 74 -19.47 2.27 -1.64
N ALA A 75 -18.67 3.34 -1.67
CA ALA A 75 -17.24 3.24 -1.93
C ALA A 75 -16.52 2.44 -0.83
N GLY A 76 -15.59 1.59 -1.22
CA GLY A 76 -14.82 0.75 -0.32
C GLY A 76 -13.33 0.71 -0.67
N ILE A 77 -12.52 0.20 0.26
CA ILE A 77 -11.07 0.06 0.12
C ILE A 77 -10.64 -1.36 -0.25
N GLY A 78 -11.59 -2.28 -0.46
CA GLY A 78 -11.27 -3.69 -0.72
C GLY A 78 -10.29 -3.89 -1.87
N GLY A 79 -10.50 -3.19 -2.99
CA GLY A 79 -9.59 -3.23 -4.14
C GLY A 79 -8.20 -2.68 -3.82
N ALA A 80 -8.12 -1.53 -3.13
CA ALA A 80 -6.86 -0.91 -2.74
C ALA A 80 -6.09 -1.74 -1.70
N LEU A 81 -6.80 -2.41 -0.78
CA LEU A 81 -6.21 -3.27 0.23
C LEU A 81 -5.56 -4.51 -0.40
N VAL A 82 -6.29 -5.20 -1.29
CA VAL A 82 -5.77 -6.36 -2.01
C VAL A 82 -4.65 -5.95 -2.96
N GLY A 83 -4.78 -4.80 -3.65
CA GLY A 83 -3.75 -4.26 -4.51
C GLY A 83 -2.46 -3.92 -3.76
N SER A 84 -2.55 -3.29 -2.58
CA SER A 84 -1.40 -3.05 -1.70
C SER A 84 -0.76 -4.35 -1.23
N PHE A 85 -1.57 -5.33 -0.81
CA PHE A 85 -1.06 -6.63 -0.38
C PHE A 85 -0.25 -7.33 -1.47
N TYR A 86 -0.79 -7.44 -2.68
CA TYR A 86 -0.06 -8.03 -3.81
C TYR A 86 1.21 -7.24 -4.15
N SER A 87 1.13 -5.90 -4.17
CA SER A 87 2.29 -5.06 -4.51
C SER A 87 3.44 -5.23 -3.50
N ILE A 88 3.14 -5.24 -2.20
CA ILE A 88 4.14 -5.43 -1.14
C ILE A 88 4.67 -6.87 -1.13
N LEU A 89 3.82 -7.86 -1.37
CA LEU A 89 4.26 -9.26 -1.46
C LEU A 89 5.26 -9.44 -2.62
N ILE A 90 4.96 -8.89 -3.79
CA ILE A 90 5.87 -8.94 -4.95
C ILE A 90 7.16 -8.17 -4.66
N CYS A 91 7.04 -6.98 -4.05
CA CYS A 91 8.20 -6.20 -3.61
C CYS A 91 9.10 -7.02 -2.68
N LEU A 92 8.55 -7.66 -1.66
CA LEU A 92 9.28 -8.51 -0.72
C LEU A 92 9.96 -9.69 -1.43
N LEU A 93 9.21 -10.43 -2.24
CA LEU A 93 9.70 -11.62 -2.93
C LEU A 93 10.83 -11.30 -3.93
N LEU A 94 10.87 -10.12 -4.49
CA LEU A 94 11.93 -9.67 -5.40
C LEU A 94 13.07 -8.99 -4.66
N ALA A 95 12.78 -8.01 -3.80
CA ALA A 95 13.80 -7.19 -3.18
C ALA A 95 14.57 -7.93 -2.08
N PHE A 96 13.91 -8.71 -1.22
CA PHE A 96 14.57 -9.34 -0.08
C PHE A 96 15.65 -10.36 -0.50
N PRO A 97 15.37 -11.36 -1.34
CA PRO A 97 16.39 -12.33 -1.74
C PRO A 97 17.56 -11.66 -2.45
N VAL A 98 17.30 -10.75 -3.38
CA VAL A 98 18.35 -10.05 -4.13
C VAL A 98 19.20 -9.18 -3.21
N ALA A 99 18.59 -8.41 -2.31
CA ALA A 99 19.29 -7.54 -1.39
C ALA A 99 20.16 -8.33 -0.40
N VAL A 100 19.64 -9.42 0.17
CA VAL A 100 20.37 -10.27 1.11
C VAL A 100 21.56 -10.93 0.43
N LEU A 101 21.37 -11.55 -0.74
CA LEU A 101 22.43 -12.19 -1.48
C LEU A 101 23.51 -11.19 -1.92
N ALA A 102 23.10 -10.01 -2.42
CA ALA A 102 24.03 -8.95 -2.78
C ALA A 102 24.83 -8.47 -1.55
N SER A 103 24.18 -8.30 -0.40
CA SER A 103 24.83 -7.89 0.85
C SER A 103 25.85 -8.91 1.33
N ILE A 104 25.49 -10.21 1.33
CA ILE A 104 26.39 -11.30 1.71
C ILE A 104 27.58 -11.34 0.74
N TYR A 105 27.32 -11.24 -0.56
CA TYR A 105 28.40 -11.23 -1.55
C TYR A 105 29.38 -10.07 -1.33
N LEU A 106 28.86 -8.84 -1.22
CA LEU A 106 29.67 -7.64 -1.08
C LEU A 106 30.48 -7.63 0.21
N GLU A 107 29.92 -8.15 1.31
CA GLU A 107 30.57 -8.08 2.63
C GLU A 107 31.54 -9.25 2.87
N GLU A 108 31.20 -10.45 2.42
CA GLU A 108 31.93 -11.67 2.78
C GLU A 108 32.78 -12.23 1.63
N PHE A 109 32.39 -12.03 0.39
CA PHE A 109 33.03 -12.70 -0.76
C PHE A 109 33.70 -11.75 -1.74
N ALA A 110 33.19 -10.52 -1.89
CA ALA A 110 33.71 -9.59 -2.88
C ALA A 110 35.18 -9.21 -2.60
N PRO A 111 36.02 -9.13 -3.64
CA PRO A 111 37.40 -8.64 -3.47
C PRO A 111 37.37 -7.13 -3.16
N LYS A 112 38.27 -6.70 -2.27
CA LYS A 112 38.46 -5.28 -1.96
C LYS A 112 39.21 -4.60 -3.13
N ASN A 113 38.46 -4.04 -4.09
CA ASN A 113 39.00 -3.37 -5.24
C ASN A 113 38.11 -2.18 -5.67
N LYS A 114 38.60 -1.39 -6.62
CA LYS A 114 37.87 -0.21 -7.14
C LYS A 114 36.48 -0.52 -7.72
N ILE A 115 36.25 -1.73 -8.21
CA ILE A 115 34.95 -2.14 -8.77
C ILE A 115 33.96 -2.34 -7.62
N THR A 116 34.36 -3.02 -6.56
CA THR A 116 33.51 -3.20 -5.37
C THR A 116 33.18 -1.86 -4.72
N ASP A 117 34.19 -0.98 -4.58
CA ASP A 117 33.99 0.37 -4.05
C ASP A 117 33.00 1.17 -4.91
N PHE A 118 33.12 1.06 -6.24
CA PHE A 118 32.20 1.71 -7.18
C PHE A 118 30.76 1.18 -7.03
N ILE A 119 30.59 -0.13 -6.88
CA ILE A 119 29.25 -0.73 -6.64
C ILE A 119 28.67 -0.21 -5.32
N GLU A 120 29.46 -0.17 -4.25
CA GLU A 120 29.02 0.32 -2.94
C GLU A 120 28.56 1.77 -2.98
N ILE A 121 29.34 2.63 -3.65
CA ILE A 121 28.99 4.05 -3.84
C ILE A 121 27.67 4.17 -4.62
N ASN A 122 27.49 3.37 -5.66
CA ASN A 122 26.27 3.41 -6.46
C ASN A 122 25.03 2.93 -5.67
N ILE A 123 25.15 1.90 -4.83
CA ILE A 123 24.06 1.45 -3.94
C ILE A 123 23.63 2.59 -3.01
N ASN A 124 24.60 3.29 -2.40
CA ASN A 124 24.31 4.44 -1.55
C ASN A 124 23.67 5.61 -2.32
N ASN A 125 24.14 5.88 -3.54
CA ASN A 125 23.57 6.90 -4.40
C ASN A 125 22.13 6.55 -4.82
N LEU A 126 21.84 5.28 -5.13
CA LEU A 126 20.49 4.82 -5.46
C LEU A 126 19.52 5.01 -4.27
N ALA A 127 20.00 4.85 -3.02
CA ALA A 127 19.17 5.11 -1.84
C ALA A 127 18.74 6.58 -1.72
N ALA A 128 19.50 7.50 -2.29
CA ALA A 128 19.21 8.95 -2.27
C ALA A 128 18.34 9.41 -3.46
N VAL A 129 18.04 8.55 -4.42
CA VAL A 129 17.23 8.89 -5.60
C VAL A 129 15.78 9.14 -5.16
N PRO A 130 15.14 10.26 -5.56
CA PRO A 130 13.73 10.51 -5.30
C PRO A 130 12.83 9.39 -5.84
N SER A 131 11.83 8.98 -5.08
CA SER A 131 10.95 7.85 -5.42
C SER A 131 10.23 8.03 -6.76
N ILE A 132 9.90 9.26 -7.13
CA ILE A 132 9.26 9.59 -8.40
C ILE A 132 10.10 9.15 -9.62
N VAL A 133 11.42 9.16 -9.51
CA VAL A 133 12.33 8.73 -10.59
C VAL A 133 12.17 7.25 -10.88
N TYR A 134 11.97 6.43 -9.86
CA TYR A 134 11.68 5.00 -10.03
C TYR A 134 10.34 4.78 -10.75
N GLY A 135 9.34 5.63 -10.48
CA GLY A 135 8.07 5.63 -11.21
C GLY A 135 8.25 5.97 -12.69
N LEU A 136 9.06 6.98 -13.02
CA LEU A 136 9.40 7.32 -14.42
C LEU A 136 10.17 6.20 -15.11
N LEU A 137 11.11 5.58 -14.42
CA LEU A 137 11.86 4.42 -14.93
C LEU A 137 10.92 3.25 -15.22
N ALA A 138 10.01 2.95 -14.30
CA ALA A 138 9.01 1.91 -14.48
C ALA A 138 8.06 2.20 -15.63
N LEU A 139 7.60 3.45 -15.76
CA LEU A 139 6.79 3.91 -16.89
C LEU A 139 7.49 3.63 -18.23
N GLN A 140 8.77 3.98 -18.34
CA GLN A 140 9.52 3.80 -19.57
C GLN A 140 9.89 2.34 -19.83
N ILE A 141 10.40 1.63 -18.84
CA ILE A 141 10.89 0.25 -19.05
C ILE A 141 9.75 -0.74 -19.00
N LEU A 142 8.96 -0.76 -17.90
CA LEU A 142 7.95 -1.81 -17.70
C LEU A 142 6.73 -1.61 -18.60
N LEU A 143 6.25 -0.36 -18.74
CA LEU A 143 5.02 -0.11 -19.49
C LEU A 143 5.29 0.19 -20.96
N ALA A 144 6.26 1.05 -21.29
CA ALA A 144 6.48 1.44 -22.68
C ALA A 144 7.31 0.41 -23.45
N THR A 145 8.35 -0.20 -22.85
CA THR A 145 9.25 -1.13 -23.54
C THR A 145 8.80 -2.59 -23.39
N ILE A 146 8.55 -3.06 -22.17
CA ILE A 146 8.15 -4.46 -21.89
C ILE A 146 6.64 -4.65 -22.13
N GLN A 147 5.86 -3.55 -22.13
CA GLN A 147 4.41 -3.55 -22.36
C GLN A 147 3.60 -4.34 -21.31
N LEU A 148 4.02 -4.29 -20.04
CA LEU A 148 3.23 -4.85 -18.96
C LEU A 148 1.92 -4.06 -18.79
N PRO A 149 0.85 -4.70 -18.29
CA PRO A 149 -0.44 -4.03 -18.09
C PRO A 149 -0.32 -2.92 -17.03
N ARG A 150 -0.93 -1.76 -17.34
CA ARG A 150 -0.95 -0.59 -16.44
C ARG A 150 -1.83 -0.85 -15.22
N SER A 151 -1.60 -0.06 -14.17
CA SER A 151 -2.45 -0.05 -12.95
C SER A 151 -2.50 -1.40 -12.24
N THR A 152 -1.47 -2.23 -12.35
CA THR A 152 -1.44 -3.57 -11.78
C THR A 152 -0.52 -3.69 -10.58
N PRO A 153 -0.87 -4.52 -9.58
CA PRO A 153 0.01 -4.82 -8.45
C PRO A 153 1.38 -5.37 -8.85
N LEU A 154 1.45 -6.09 -9.97
CA LEU A 154 2.71 -6.63 -10.49
C LEU A 154 3.70 -5.51 -10.82
N VAL A 155 3.27 -4.52 -11.62
CA VAL A 155 4.12 -3.39 -12.00
C VAL A 155 4.47 -2.54 -10.78
N ALA A 156 3.50 -2.33 -9.89
CA ALA A 156 3.73 -1.64 -8.63
C ALA A 156 4.78 -2.34 -7.78
N GLY A 157 4.64 -3.64 -7.57
CA GLY A 157 5.57 -4.44 -6.77
C GLY A 157 7.00 -4.45 -7.32
N ILE A 158 7.17 -4.56 -8.64
CA ILE A 158 8.49 -4.47 -9.29
C ILE A 158 9.08 -3.06 -9.09
N THR A 159 8.28 -2.01 -9.27
CA THR A 159 8.72 -0.61 -9.10
C THR A 159 9.17 -0.34 -7.66
N LEU A 160 8.37 -0.79 -6.68
CA LEU A 160 8.69 -0.69 -5.28
C LEU A 160 9.90 -1.52 -4.91
N ALA A 161 10.08 -2.71 -5.51
CA ALA A 161 11.25 -3.56 -5.28
C ALA A 161 12.54 -2.86 -5.67
N LEU A 162 12.59 -2.25 -6.86
CA LEU A 162 13.78 -1.52 -7.34
C LEU A 162 14.19 -0.40 -6.37
N MET A 163 13.21 0.34 -5.84
CA MET A 163 13.43 1.41 -4.88
C MET A 163 13.85 0.89 -3.50
N THR A 164 13.33 -0.28 -3.09
CA THR A 164 13.55 -0.85 -1.76
C THR A 164 14.88 -1.62 -1.68
N LEU A 165 15.41 -2.11 -2.80
CA LEU A 165 16.69 -2.82 -2.84
C LEU A 165 17.82 -2.13 -2.05
N PRO A 166 18.21 -0.87 -2.32
CA PRO A 166 19.28 -0.22 -1.58
C PRO A 166 18.94 -0.02 -0.09
N ARG A 167 17.65 0.20 0.21
CA ARG A 167 17.15 0.38 1.59
C ARG A 167 17.28 -0.90 2.43
N ILE A 168 17.27 -2.09 1.80
CA ILE A 168 17.50 -3.38 2.47
C ILE A 168 19.00 -3.72 2.47
N ILE A 169 19.72 -3.46 1.38
CA ILE A 169 21.14 -3.80 1.26
C ILE A 169 21.97 -3.10 2.34
N ILE A 170 21.74 -1.80 2.57
CA ILE A 170 22.53 -0.99 3.50
C ILE A 170 22.46 -1.55 4.93
N PRO A 171 21.28 -1.73 5.56
CA PRO A 171 21.20 -2.28 6.91
C PRO A 171 21.59 -3.77 6.98
N CYS A 172 21.37 -4.56 5.93
CA CYS A 172 21.82 -5.94 5.87
C CYS A 172 23.37 -6.01 5.95
N ARG A 173 24.06 -5.22 5.16
CA ARG A 173 25.53 -5.11 5.24
C ARG A 173 26.01 -4.62 6.60
N ALA A 174 25.34 -3.63 7.18
CA ALA A 174 25.66 -3.16 8.52
C ALA A 174 25.53 -4.28 9.57
N SER A 175 24.50 -5.11 9.45
CA SER A 175 24.25 -6.25 10.33
C SER A 175 25.32 -7.34 10.16
N LEU A 176 25.76 -7.62 8.93
CA LEU A 176 26.85 -8.56 8.66
C LEU A 176 28.17 -8.05 9.21
N LYS A 177 28.48 -6.75 9.10
CA LYS A 177 29.69 -6.10 9.67
C LYS A 177 29.69 -6.14 11.19
N ALA A 178 28.54 -6.07 11.83
CA ALA A 178 28.42 -6.09 13.29
C ALA A 178 28.77 -7.45 13.93
N VAL A 179 28.78 -8.54 13.15
CA VAL A 179 29.17 -9.86 13.64
C VAL A 179 30.69 -9.87 13.95
N PRO A 180 31.12 -10.24 15.18
CA PRO A 180 32.53 -10.21 15.55
C PRO A 180 33.43 -11.07 14.64
N PRO A 181 34.63 -10.61 14.26
CA PRO A 181 35.56 -11.37 13.44
C PRO A 181 35.91 -12.73 14.03
N SER A 182 35.98 -12.82 15.38
CA SER A 182 36.28 -14.07 16.10
C SER A 182 35.35 -15.24 15.76
N ILE A 183 34.12 -14.96 15.39
CA ILE A 183 33.12 -15.99 14.94
C ILE A 183 33.62 -16.60 13.62
N ARG A 184 34.06 -15.77 12.68
CA ARG A 184 34.59 -16.22 11.39
C ARG A 184 35.87 -17.01 11.55
N GLU A 185 36.81 -16.46 12.34
CA GLU A 185 38.10 -17.07 12.62
C GLU A 185 37.95 -18.40 13.39
N GLY A 186 37.07 -18.45 14.39
CA GLY A 186 36.78 -19.67 15.14
C GLY A 186 36.22 -20.78 14.27
N ALA A 187 35.27 -20.46 13.36
CA ALA A 187 34.73 -21.45 12.42
C ALA A 187 35.82 -21.99 11.47
N LEU A 188 36.69 -21.13 10.95
CA LEU A 188 37.79 -21.53 10.09
C LEU A 188 38.82 -22.37 10.85
N ALA A 189 39.11 -22.05 12.12
CA ALA A 189 40.07 -22.79 12.97
C ALA A 189 39.67 -24.25 13.24
N VAL A 190 38.35 -24.54 13.28
CA VAL A 190 37.83 -25.91 13.40
C VAL A 190 37.64 -26.61 12.05
N GLY A 191 38.11 -26.02 10.93
CA GLY A 191 38.13 -26.61 9.61
C GLY A 191 36.91 -26.33 8.75
N ALA A 192 36.02 -25.41 9.11
CA ALA A 192 34.92 -24.99 8.25
C ALA A 192 35.45 -24.25 7.01
N SER A 193 34.81 -24.48 5.87
CA SER A 193 35.06 -23.65 4.68
C SER A 193 34.54 -22.23 4.89
N LYS A 194 35.02 -21.27 4.09
CA LYS A 194 34.51 -19.88 4.14
C LYS A 194 33.00 -19.82 3.94
N PHE A 195 32.47 -20.60 3.03
CA PHE A 195 31.03 -20.70 2.77
C PHE A 195 30.26 -21.20 4.02
N GLN A 196 30.74 -22.28 4.64
CA GLN A 196 30.14 -22.81 5.86
C GLN A 196 30.20 -21.80 7.03
N SER A 197 31.34 -21.13 7.22
CA SER A 197 31.49 -20.07 8.23
C SER A 197 30.43 -18.96 8.03
N VAL A 198 30.27 -18.48 6.80
CA VAL A 198 29.32 -17.41 6.50
C VAL A 198 27.86 -17.87 6.69
N PHE A 199 27.45 -18.95 6.03
CA PHE A 199 26.03 -19.34 6.03
C PHE A 199 25.54 -20.00 7.31
N HIS A 200 26.43 -20.69 8.06
CA HIS A 200 26.04 -21.37 9.30
C HIS A 200 26.24 -20.52 10.56
N HIS A 201 27.13 -19.51 10.50
CA HIS A 201 27.43 -18.72 11.69
C HIS A 201 27.20 -17.23 11.52
N VAL A 202 27.69 -16.60 10.45
CA VAL A 202 27.59 -15.15 10.27
C VAL A 202 26.17 -14.72 9.90
N VAL A 203 25.58 -15.34 8.87
CA VAL A 203 24.24 -14.98 8.39
C VAL A 203 23.17 -15.17 9.46
N PRO A 204 23.12 -16.28 10.23
CA PRO A 204 22.14 -16.42 11.31
C PRO A 204 22.25 -15.35 12.39
N LEU A 205 23.47 -14.92 12.73
CA LEU A 205 23.71 -13.86 13.71
C LEU A 205 23.34 -12.46 13.19
N ALA A 206 23.50 -12.23 11.88
CA ALA A 206 23.10 -10.98 11.22
C ALA A 206 21.60 -10.91 10.89
N LEU A 207 20.89 -12.06 10.93
CA LEU A 207 19.50 -12.17 10.50
C LEU A 207 18.54 -11.20 11.23
N PRO A 208 18.60 -11.03 12.57
CA PRO A 208 17.69 -10.11 13.25
C PRO A 208 17.80 -8.66 12.74
N GLY A 209 19.02 -8.15 12.54
CA GLY A 209 19.24 -6.81 12.01
C GLY A 209 18.86 -6.69 10.54
N THR A 210 19.09 -7.75 9.75
CA THR A 210 18.64 -7.82 8.34
C THR A 210 17.12 -7.77 8.24
N LEU A 211 16.41 -8.53 9.06
CA LEU A 211 14.94 -8.53 9.08
C LEU A 211 14.40 -7.17 9.53
N SER A 212 14.99 -6.56 10.57
CA SER A 212 14.58 -5.21 11.01
C SER A 212 14.75 -4.18 9.90
N GLY A 213 15.87 -4.19 9.18
CA GLY A 213 16.08 -3.32 8.03
C GLY A 213 15.09 -3.57 6.88
N THR A 214 14.76 -4.83 6.65
CA THR A 214 13.77 -5.22 5.63
C THR A 214 12.38 -4.71 5.98
N ILE A 215 11.93 -4.89 7.22
CA ILE A 215 10.64 -4.40 7.71
C ILE A 215 10.54 -2.88 7.53
N ILE A 216 11.58 -2.13 7.91
CA ILE A 216 11.61 -0.67 7.73
C ILE A 216 11.53 -0.31 6.24
N GLY A 217 12.27 -1.00 5.37
CA GLY A 217 12.24 -0.78 3.93
C GLY A 217 10.86 -1.04 3.31
N LEU A 218 10.19 -2.13 3.72
CA LEU A 218 8.84 -2.45 3.27
C LEU A 218 7.79 -1.48 3.82
N ALA A 219 7.93 -1.05 5.08
CA ALA A 219 7.06 -0.05 5.68
C ALA A 219 7.11 1.28 4.90
N GLN A 220 8.31 1.70 4.49
CA GLN A 220 8.47 2.87 3.62
C GLN A 220 7.83 2.63 2.23
N ALA A 221 8.06 1.46 1.62
CA ALA A 221 7.48 1.11 0.32
C ALA A 221 5.93 1.11 0.35
N LEU A 222 5.33 0.64 1.46
CA LEU A 222 3.87 0.64 1.62
C LEU A 222 3.28 2.06 1.64
N GLY A 223 4.00 3.04 2.15
CA GLY A 223 3.56 4.45 2.19
C GLY A 223 3.84 5.24 0.91
N GLU A 224 4.53 4.67 -0.05
CA GLU A 224 4.89 5.39 -1.28
C GLU A 224 3.69 5.57 -2.22
N THR A 225 3.49 6.80 -2.66
CA THR A 225 2.36 7.19 -3.52
C THR A 225 2.86 7.64 -4.90
N ALA A 226 3.90 8.46 -4.96
CA ALA A 226 4.35 9.11 -6.18
C ALA A 226 4.71 8.14 -7.34
N PRO A 227 5.51 7.09 -7.15
CA PRO A 227 5.82 6.14 -8.22
C PRO A 227 4.57 5.37 -8.68
N LEU A 228 3.63 5.08 -7.77
CA LEU A 228 2.41 4.33 -8.08
C LEU A 228 1.42 5.16 -8.92
N ILE A 229 1.34 6.46 -8.67
CA ILE A 229 0.57 7.39 -9.51
C ILE A 229 1.08 7.37 -10.95
N LEU A 230 2.40 7.43 -11.15
CA LEU A 230 3.00 7.47 -12.49
C LEU A 230 2.77 6.22 -13.32
N ILE A 231 2.75 5.05 -12.70
CA ILE A 231 2.45 3.79 -13.41
C ILE A 231 0.94 3.56 -13.64
N GLY A 232 0.09 4.49 -13.20
CA GLY A 232 -1.33 4.53 -13.49
C GLY A 232 -2.25 3.94 -12.43
N MET A 233 -1.78 3.66 -11.20
CA MET A 233 -2.65 3.13 -10.13
C MET A 233 -3.71 4.13 -9.62
N VAL A 234 -3.81 5.29 -10.25
CA VAL A 234 -4.90 6.27 -10.09
C VAL A 234 -6.15 5.91 -10.88
N ALA A 235 -6.15 4.81 -11.62
CA ALA A 235 -7.33 4.37 -12.37
C ALA A 235 -8.48 4.07 -11.41
N PHE A 236 -9.68 4.51 -11.79
CA PHE A 236 -10.90 4.18 -11.08
C PHE A 236 -11.22 2.70 -11.29
N VAL A 237 -11.09 1.89 -10.25
CA VAL A 237 -11.29 0.44 -10.30
C VAL A 237 -12.37 0.03 -9.31
N VAL A 238 -13.49 -0.42 -9.85
CA VAL A 238 -14.66 -0.86 -9.07
C VAL A 238 -14.47 -2.30 -8.55
N ASP A 239 -13.80 -3.14 -9.34
CA ASP A 239 -13.64 -4.55 -9.03
C ASP A 239 -12.44 -4.79 -8.09
N ILE A 240 -12.57 -5.79 -7.23
CA ILE A 240 -11.46 -6.24 -6.39
C ILE A 240 -10.56 -7.15 -7.23
N PRO A 241 -9.24 -6.90 -7.30
CA PRO A 241 -8.33 -7.70 -8.11
C PRO A 241 -8.26 -9.15 -7.58
N SER A 242 -8.44 -10.10 -8.46
CA SER A 242 -8.32 -11.54 -8.18
C SER A 242 -6.88 -12.02 -8.34
N THR A 243 -6.12 -11.38 -9.22
CA THR A 243 -4.74 -11.72 -9.56
C THR A 243 -3.84 -10.49 -9.51
N PRO A 244 -2.50 -10.67 -9.36
CA PRO A 244 -1.56 -9.54 -9.37
C PRO A 244 -1.48 -8.75 -10.69
N ILE A 245 -2.05 -9.28 -11.78
CA ILE A 245 -2.08 -8.62 -13.10
C ILE A 245 -3.40 -7.92 -13.39
N ASP A 246 -4.40 -8.06 -12.49
CA ASP A 246 -5.65 -7.33 -12.63
C ASP A 246 -5.46 -5.86 -12.23
N PRO A 247 -6.18 -4.92 -12.85
CA PRO A 247 -6.14 -3.52 -12.47
C PRO A 247 -6.54 -3.32 -11.02
N SER A 248 -5.81 -2.47 -10.31
CA SER A 248 -6.13 -2.11 -8.92
C SER A 248 -5.57 -0.73 -8.56
N SER A 249 -6.06 -0.20 -7.44
CA SER A 249 -5.42 0.89 -6.71
C SER A 249 -4.56 0.34 -5.57
N SER A 250 -3.94 1.21 -4.80
CA SER A 250 -3.25 0.89 -3.54
C SER A 250 -3.73 1.81 -2.43
N LEU A 251 -3.57 1.41 -1.17
CA LEU A 251 -4.04 2.20 -0.02
C LEU A 251 -3.52 3.65 -0.02
N PRO A 252 -2.21 3.93 -0.21
CA PRO A 252 -1.72 5.30 -0.23
C PRO A 252 -2.26 6.11 -1.43
N VAL A 253 -2.46 5.47 -2.59
CA VAL A 253 -3.06 6.12 -3.75
C VAL A 253 -4.54 6.37 -3.52
N GLN A 254 -5.27 5.44 -2.89
CA GLN A 254 -6.69 5.62 -2.56
C GLN A 254 -6.91 6.76 -1.57
N VAL A 255 -6.04 6.90 -0.57
CA VAL A 255 -6.02 8.05 0.35
C VAL A 255 -5.87 9.35 -0.45
N TYR A 256 -4.92 9.39 -1.39
CA TYR A 256 -4.70 10.56 -2.25
C TYR A 256 -5.93 10.88 -3.08
N LEU A 257 -6.51 9.91 -3.80
CA LEU A 257 -7.68 10.10 -4.66
C LEU A 257 -8.90 10.62 -3.89
N TRP A 258 -9.18 10.05 -2.73
CA TRP A 258 -10.32 10.46 -1.93
C TRP A 258 -10.10 11.80 -1.21
N SER A 259 -8.85 12.17 -0.91
CA SER A 259 -8.53 13.49 -0.34
C SER A 259 -8.75 14.64 -1.34
N GLU A 260 -8.65 14.36 -2.64
CA GLU A 260 -8.90 15.32 -3.72
C GLU A 260 -10.38 15.38 -4.13
N SER A 261 -11.23 14.52 -3.56
CA SER A 261 -12.66 14.47 -3.89
C SER A 261 -13.41 15.67 -3.32
N ALA A 262 -14.34 16.22 -4.12
CA ALA A 262 -15.22 17.31 -3.71
C ALA A 262 -16.35 16.85 -2.77
N GLU A 263 -16.63 15.55 -2.69
CA GLU A 263 -17.70 14.99 -1.87
C GLU A 263 -17.25 14.86 -0.40
N ARG A 264 -18.07 15.39 0.52
CA ARG A 264 -17.73 15.44 1.96
C ARG A 264 -17.59 14.07 2.61
N GLY A 265 -18.36 13.08 2.16
CA GLY A 265 -18.28 11.71 2.69
C GLY A 265 -16.92 11.04 2.47
N PHE A 266 -16.16 11.46 1.47
CA PHE A 266 -14.80 10.96 1.27
C PHE A 266 -13.80 11.44 2.32
N VAL A 267 -14.05 12.56 3.03
CA VAL A 267 -13.17 13.02 4.12
C VAL A 267 -13.11 11.98 5.25
N GLU A 268 -14.29 11.44 5.63
CA GLU A 268 -14.36 10.40 6.65
C GLU A 268 -13.73 9.10 6.16
N LYS A 269 -13.97 8.71 4.91
CA LYS A 269 -13.39 7.51 4.31
C LYS A 269 -11.88 7.62 4.15
N THR A 270 -11.37 8.78 3.76
CA THR A 270 -9.92 9.06 3.73
C THR A 270 -9.32 8.85 5.10
N SER A 271 -9.92 9.42 6.16
CA SER A 271 -9.45 9.25 7.53
C SER A 271 -9.47 7.79 7.97
N ALA A 272 -10.54 7.05 7.65
CA ALA A 272 -10.63 5.62 7.94
C ALA A 272 -9.57 4.81 7.17
N THR A 273 -9.30 5.15 5.90
CA THR A 273 -8.29 4.50 5.07
C THR A 273 -6.87 4.76 5.59
N ILE A 274 -6.59 5.97 6.09
CA ILE A 274 -5.32 6.29 6.77
C ILE A 274 -5.15 5.41 8.00
N MET A 275 -6.18 5.25 8.83
CA MET A 275 -6.13 4.35 9.99
C MET A 275 -5.87 2.90 9.58
N MET A 276 -6.48 2.43 8.48
CA MET A 276 -6.23 1.09 7.94
C MET A 276 -4.80 0.95 7.42
N LEU A 277 -4.27 1.96 6.71
CA LEU A 277 -2.88 1.96 6.24
C LEU A 277 -1.90 1.89 7.42
N LEU A 278 -2.12 2.69 8.46
CA LEU A 278 -1.29 2.65 9.67
C LEU A 278 -1.40 1.30 10.41
N SER A 279 -2.60 0.73 10.49
CA SER A 279 -2.80 -0.61 11.08
C SER A 279 -2.05 -1.68 10.29
N PHE A 280 -2.10 -1.62 8.96
CA PHE A 280 -1.37 -2.55 8.08
C PHE A 280 0.16 -2.40 8.20
N LEU A 281 0.64 -1.21 8.55
CA LEU A 281 2.06 -0.92 8.76
C LEU A 281 2.58 -1.43 10.11
N ILE A 282 1.70 -1.52 11.13
CA ILE A 282 2.06 -1.97 12.50
C ILE A 282 2.08 -3.50 12.60
N VAL A 283 1.24 -4.19 11.84
CA VAL A 283 1.12 -5.67 11.83
C VAL A 283 2.17 -6.29 10.93
#